data_b5a15132622c6cfdfa595999693099c6
#
_entry.id   b5a15132622c6cfdfa595999693099c6
#
_cell.length_a   1.000
_cell.length_b   1.000
_cell.length_c   1.000
_cell.angle_alpha   90.00
_cell.angle_beta   90.00
_cell.angle_gamma   90.00
#
_symmetry.space_group_name_H-M   'P 1'
#
loop_
_entity.id
_entity.type
_entity.pdbx_description
1 polymer ?
#
loop_
_entity_poly.entity_id
_entity_poly.type
_entity_poly.pdbx_seq_one_letter_code
_entity_poly.pdbx_strand_id
1 'polypeptide(L)'
;MGLLAAVLFGISTPLVQRWGAGLGSFTTAGLLYAGAALVGLLLRQPVDREARVRRSDLPRLAWMALFGAGIGPVALAWGLQHTSGTSASLMLTLEAVFTALLARWWYHESLDRRVRLALGLLTLGGMALVLDRAQGGSGQWLGLLAVLLATAAWGMDNTLSRALAERDPGQVVMLKGLLGALATLGLAAALGEGWPRFGPALALLEIGRAHV
;
A
#
# COMPACT_ATOMS: atom_id res chain seq x y z
N MET A 1 3.40 13.46 14.24
CA MET A 1 2.54 12.88 13.19
C MET A 1 2.96 11.47 12.79
N GLY A 2 4.26 11.18 12.54
CA GLY A 2 4.71 9.85 12.06
C GLY A 2 4.40 8.66 12.99
N LEU A 3 4.47 8.82 14.33
CA LEU A 3 4.15 7.75 15.26
C LEU A 3 2.67 7.33 15.18
N LEU A 4 1.76 8.30 15.06
CA LEU A 4 0.32 8.02 14.93
C LEU A 4 0.04 7.29 13.61
N ALA A 5 0.64 7.73 12.51
CA ALA A 5 0.52 7.06 11.22
C ALA A 5 1.05 5.62 11.29
N ALA A 6 2.20 5.39 11.94
CA ALA A 6 2.76 4.04 12.11
C ALA A 6 1.84 3.13 12.94
N VAL A 7 1.23 3.65 14.02
CA VAL A 7 0.27 2.91 14.85
C VAL A 7 -0.99 2.56 14.06
N LEU A 8 -1.57 3.53 13.34
CA LEU A 8 -2.76 3.30 12.51
C LEU A 8 -2.47 2.27 11.42
N PHE A 9 -1.33 2.37 10.74
CA PHE A 9 -0.92 1.40 9.72
C PHE A 9 -0.73 0.00 10.32
N GLY A 10 -0.05 -0.11 11.48
CA GLY A 10 0.16 -1.38 12.17
C GLY A 10 -1.15 -2.08 12.58
N ILE A 11 -2.14 -1.30 13.05
CA ILE A 11 -3.47 -1.84 13.42
C ILE A 11 -4.28 -2.20 12.17
N SER A 12 -4.11 -1.51 11.06
CA SER A 12 -4.90 -1.73 9.85
C SER A 12 -4.65 -3.10 9.22
N THR A 13 -3.43 -3.62 9.23
CA THR A 13 -3.08 -4.91 8.62
C THR A 13 -3.93 -6.08 9.17
N PRO A 14 -4.02 -6.33 10.50
CA PRO A 14 -4.91 -7.36 11.04
C PRO A 14 -6.39 -7.07 10.81
N LEU A 15 -6.79 -5.80 10.75
CA LEU A 15 -8.18 -5.44 10.43
C LEU A 15 -8.52 -5.74 8.98
N VAL A 16 -7.63 -5.44 8.02
CA VAL A 16 -7.79 -5.82 6.61
C VAL A 16 -7.88 -7.35 6.48
N GLN A 17 -7.04 -8.10 7.18
CA GLN A 17 -7.12 -9.55 7.19
C GLN A 17 -8.48 -10.05 7.68
N ARG A 18 -8.99 -9.49 8.77
CA ARG A 18 -10.27 -9.88 9.36
C ARG A 18 -11.48 -9.55 8.47
N TRP A 19 -11.54 -8.31 7.98
CA TRP A 19 -12.70 -7.82 7.22
C TRP A 19 -12.65 -8.15 5.73
N GLY A 20 -11.44 -8.41 5.20
CA GLY A 20 -11.22 -8.92 3.85
C GLY A 20 -11.34 -10.44 3.73
N ALA A 21 -11.47 -11.17 4.86
CA ALA A 21 -11.60 -12.62 4.84
C ALA A 21 -12.83 -13.05 4.03
N GLY A 22 -12.63 -13.90 3.04
CA GLY A 22 -13.69 -14.39 2.14
C GLY A 22 -14.09 -13.42 1.02
N LEU A 23 -13.44 -12.24 0.93
CA LEU A 23 -13.57 -11.34 -0.21
C LEU A 23 -12.44 -11.54 -1.20
N GLY A 24 -12.69 -11.19 -2.47
CA GLY A 24 -11.63 -11.14 -3.45
C GLY A 24 -10.59 -10.05 -3.15
N SER A 25 -9.37 -10.27 -3.62
CA SER A 25 -8.27 -9.35 -3.36
C SER A 25 -8.47 -7.99 -4.05
N PHE A 26 -9.05 -8.00 -5.24
CA PHE A 26 -9.38 -6.78 -5.97
C PHE A 26 -10.50 -5.99 -5.30
N THR A 27 -11.55 -6.67 -4.83
CA THR A 27 -12.64 -6.05 -4.06
C THR A 27 -12.11 -5.41 -2.78
N THR A 28 -11.27 -6.11 -2.02
CA THR A 28 -10.67 -5.62 -0.78
C THR A 28 -9.81 -4.37 -1.06
N ALA A 29 -8.92 -4.44 -2.03
CA ALA A 29 -8.06 -3.32 -2.42
C ALA A 29 -8.88 -2.11 -2.88
N GLY A 30 -9.89 -2.34 -3.71
CA GLY A 30 -10.73 -1.28 -4.26
C GLY A 30 -11.50 -0.52 -3.18
N LEU A 31 -12.04 -1.21 -2.18
CA LEU A 31 -12.74 -0.58 -1.05
C LEU A 31 -11.79 0.24 -0.19
N LEU A 32 -10.59 -0.25 0.11
CA LEU A 32 -9.58 0.50 0.85
C LEU A 32 -9.24 1.82 0.13
N TYR A 33 -9.00 1.77 -1.17
CA TYR A 33 -8.65 2.98 -1.92
C TYR A 33 -9.84 3.88 -2.25
N ALA A 34 -11.05 3.36 -2.29
CA ALA A 34 -12.26 4.19 -2.30
C ALA A 34 -12.39 5.00 -1.00
N GLY A 35 -12.10 4.39 0.16
CA GLY A 35 -12.02 5.08 1.45
C GLY A 35 -10.95 6.18 1.45
N ALA A 36 -9.74 5.87 0.99
CA ALA A 36 -8.66 6.85 0.85
C ALA A 36 -9.04 8.02 -0.07
N ALA A 37 -9.70 7.74 -1.21
CA ALA A 37 -10.16 8.77 -2.13
C ALA A 37 -11.17 9.73 -1.50
N LEU A 38 -12.09 9.20 -0.67
CA LEU A 38 -13.06 10.02 0.07
C LEU A 38 -12.35 10.97 1.05
N VAL A 39 -11.35 10.50 1.79
CA VAL A 39 -10.58 11.37 2.68
C VAL A 39 -9.78 12.41 1.88
N GLY A 40 -9.13 11.99 0.80
CA GLY A 40 -8.42 12.92 -0.08
C GLY A 40 -9.33 14.05 -0.59
N LEU A 41 -10.60 13.71 -0.90
CA LEU A 41 -11.60 14.69 -1.29
C LEU A 41 -11.94 15.66 -0.14
N LEU A 42 -12.05 15.17 1.09
CA LEU A 42 -12.36 15.99 2.28
C LEU A 42 -11.18 16.88 2.72
N LEU A 43 -9.95 16.39 2.54
CA LEU A 43 -8.72 17.11 2.91
C LEU A 43 -8.23 18.06 1.83
N ARG A 44 -8.86 18.07 0.67
CA ARG A 44 -8.49 18.93 -0.44
C ARG A 44 -8.58 20.41 -0.06
N GLN A 45 -7.54 21.17 -0.41
CA GLN A 45 -7.54 22.62 -0.19
C GLN A 45 -8.54 23.35 -1.09
N PRO A 46 -9.06 24.52 -0.67
CA PRO A 46 -9.84 25.39 -1.53
C PRO A 46 -9.10 25.70 -2.85
N VAL A 47 -9.86 25.82 -3.93
CA VAL A 47 -9.33 25.94 -5.31
C VAL A 47 -8.34 27.09 -5.50
N ASP A 48 -8.49 28.17 -4.74
CA ASP A 48 -7.62 29.35 -4.73
C ASP A 48 -6.29 29.13 -3.99
N ARG A 49 -6.19 28.14 -3.11
CA ARG A 49 -5.00 27.81 -2.33
C ARG A 49 -4.35 26.49 -2.74
N GLU A 50 -4.98 25.73 -3.60
CA GLU A 50 -4.55 24.40 -4.00
C GLU A 50 -3.35 24.45 -4.95
N ALA A 51 -2.24 23.80 -4.59
CA ALA A 51 -1.13 23.53 -5.49
C ALA A 51 -1.51 22.35 -6.43
N ARG A 52 -2.28 22.66 -7.47
CA ARG A 52 -2.94 21.66 -8.34
C ARG A 52 -1.99 20.71 -9.03
N VAL A 53 -2.42 19.48 -9.17
CA VAL A 53 -1.81 18.49 -10.06
C VAL A 53 -1.94 18.99 -11.50
N ARG A 54 -0.83 19.02 -12.23
CA ARG A 54 -0.74 19.47 -13.62
C ARG A 54 -0.93 18.29 -14.58
N ARG A 55 -1.26 18.57 -15.83
CA ARG A 55 -1.35 17.52 -16.86
C ARG A 55 -0.03 16.78 -17.06
N SER A 56 1.11 17.46 -16.88
CA SER A 56 2.45 16.86 -16.90
C SER A 56 2.70 15.85 -15.78
N ASP A 57 1.93 15.91 -14.68
CA ASP A 57 2.06 15.02 -13.55
C ASP A 57 1.26 13.70 -13.73
N LEU A 58 0.32 13.69 -14.69
CA LEU A 58 -0.60 12.55 -14.91
C LEU A 58 0.10 11.21 -15.17
N PRO A 59 1.15 11.12 -16.02
CA PRO A 59 1.84 9.83 -16.22
C PRO A 59 2.43 9.30 -14.93
N ARG A 60 3.02 10.18 -14.11
CA ARG A 60 3.59 9.80 -12.81
C ARG A 60 2.51 9.37 -11.83
N LEU A 61 1.41 10.11 -11.78
CA LEU A 61 0.25 9.77 -10.96
C LEU A 61 -0.35 8.42 -11.35
N ALA A 62 -0.39 8.10 -12.66
CA ALA A 62 -0.85 6.80 -13.14
C ALA A 62 0.07 5.65 -12.67
N TRP A 63 1.39 5.83 -12.70
CA TRP A 63 2.32 4.86 -12.14
C TRP A 63 2.19 4.73 -10.61
N MET A 64 1.99 5.84 -9.90
CA MET A 64 1.71 5.82 -8.45
C MET A 64 0.40 5.09 -8.14
N ALA A 65 -0.65 5.30 -8.94
CA ALA A 65 -1.91 4.57 -8.78
C ALA A 65 -1.73 3.08 -9.09
N LEU A 66 -0.98 2.72 -10.14
CA LEU A 66 -0.70 1.33 -10.49
C LEU A 66 0.03 0.60 -9.36
N PHE A 67 1.14 1.15 -8.88
CA PHE A 67 1.94 0.51 -7.84
C PHE A 67 1.30 0.65 -6.46
N GLY A 68 0.97 1.87 -6.05
CA GLY A 68 0.52 2.19 -4.70
C GLY A 68 -0.93 1.84 -4.44
N ALA A 69 -1.82 1.96 -5.42
CA ALA A 69 -3.26 1.74 -5.25
C ALA A 69 -3.81 0.50 -6.00
N GLY A 70 -3.00 -0.08 -6.89
CA GLY A 70 -3.32 -1.31 -7.62
C GLY A 70 -2.53 -2.50 -7.08
N ILE A 71 -1.27 -2.65 -7.53
CA ILE A 71 -0.44 -3.83 -7.24
C ILE A 71 -0.25 -4.03 -5.73
N GLY A 72 0.15 -2.99 -5.01
CA GLY A 72 0.44 -3.06 -3.57
C GLY A 72 -0.73 -3.63 -2.75
N PRO A 73 -1.89 -2.98 -2.75
CA PRO A 73 -3.02 -3.43 -1.93
C PRO A 73 -3.63 -4.76 -2.38
N VAL A 74 -3.64 -5.08 -3.69
CA VAL A 74 -4.10 -6.38 -4.19
C VAL A 74 -3.16 -7.49 -3.72
N ALA A 75 -1.85 -7.29 -3.84
CA ALA A 75 -0.84 -8.24 -3.39
C ALA A 75 -0.88 -8.43 -1.86
N LEU A 76 -1.08 -7.33 -1.08
CA LEU A 76 -1.27 -7.42 0.36
C LEU A 76 -2.54 -8.20 0.71
N ALA A 77 -3.69 -7.86 0.09
CA ALA A 77 -4.96 -8.52 0.37
C ALA A 77 -4.89 -10.03 0.08
N TRP A 78 -4.26 -10.41 -1.03
CA TRP A 78 -4.02 -11.81 -1.36
C TRP A 78 -3.05 -12.47 -0.37
N GLY A 79 -1.96 -11.79 -0.04
CA GLY A 79 -0.96 -12.27 0.91
C GLY A 79 -1.54 -12.54 2.29
N LEU A 80 -2.40 -11.64 2.80
CA LEU A 80 -3.07 -11.78 4.09
C LEU A 80 -4.05 -12.96 4.17
N GLN A 81 -4.54 -13.45 3.03
CA GLN A 81 -5.33 -14.68 2.96
C GLN A 81 -4.48 -15.94 3.07
N HIS A 82 -3.17 -15.85 2.82
CA HIS A 82 -2.24 -16.98 2.73
C HIS A 82 -1.14 -16.95 3.80
N THR A 83 -1.06 -15.91 4.63
CA THR A 83 -0.12 -15.82 5.76
C THR A 83 -0.76 -15.14 6.96
N SER A 84 -0.06 -15.16 8.11
CA SER A 84 -0.56 -14.48 9.31
C SER A 84 -0.39 -12.97 9.21
N GLY A 85 -1.31 -12.19 9.81
CA GLY A 85 -1.19 -10.74 9.91
C GLY A 85 0.11 -10.28 10.57
N THR A 86 0.59 -11.03 11.59
CA THR A 86 1.86 -10.75 12.26
C THR A 86 3.05 -10.90 11.31
N SER A 87 3.12 -12.02 10.57
CA SER A 87 4.17 -12.26 9.59
C SER A 87 4.13 -11.22 8.45
N ALA A 88 2.92 -10.88 7.98
CA ALA A 88 2.74 -9.81 7.00
C ALA A 88 3.22 -8.46 7.52
N SER A 89 2.88 -8.09 8.76
CA SER A 89 3.32 -6.82 9.37
C SER A 89 4.84 -6.71 9.50
N LEU A 90 5.52 -7.81 9.82
CA LEU A 90 6.98 -7.84 9.85
C LEU A 90 7.56 -7.68 8.43
N MET A 91 6.98 -8.36 7.44
CA MET A 91 7.41 -8.24 6.04
C MET A 91 7.21 -6.83 5.50
N LEU A 92 6.14 -6.13 5.91
CA LEU A 92 5.86 -4.74 5.50
C LEU A 92 6.96 -3.76 5.91
N THR A 93 7.76 -4.05 6.94
CA THR A 93 8.91 -3.21 7.30
C THR A 93 9.97 -3.10 6.19
N LEU A 94 9.99 -4.06 5.26
CA LEU A 94 10.88 -4.04 4.09
C LEU A 94 10.53 -2.94 3.06
N GLU A 95 9.37 -2.30 3.18
CA GLU A 95 9.03 -1.12 2.37
C GLU A 95 10.09 -0.03 2.48
N ALA A 96 10.62 0.21 3.68
CA ALA A 96 11.70 1.15 3.90
C ALA A 96 12.99 0.78 3.13
N VAL A 97 13.26 -0.52 2.97
CA VAL A 97 14.40 -1.02 2.19
C VAL A 97 14.22 -0.69 0.72
N PHE A 98 13.06 -1.02 0.14
CA PHE A 98 12.78 -0.73 -1.26
C PHE A 98 12.78 0.77 -1.54
N THR A 99 12.13 1.58 -0.69
CA THR A 99 12.12 3.04 -0.83
C THR A 99 13.53 3.62 -0.81
N ALA A 100 14.38 3.20 0.16
CA ALA A 100 15.74 3.69 0.27
C ALA A 100 16.63 3.28 -0.92
N LEU A 101 16.50 2.03 -1.40
CA LEU A 101 17.26 1.54 -2.57
C LEU A 101 16.85 2.27 -3.84
N LEU A 102 15.54 2.47 -4.05
CA LEU A 102 15.02 3.19 -5.22
C LEU A 102 15.39 4.67 -5.16
N ALA A 103 15.30 5.32 -3.99
CA ALA A 103 15.71 6.70 -3.81
C ALA A 103 17.22 6.87 -4.08
N ARG A 104 18.05 5.92 -3.63
CA ARG A 104 19.48 5.93 -3.96
C ARG A 104 19.73 5.78 -5.46
N TRP A 105 19.01 4.89 -6.11
CA TRP A 105 19.21 4.62 -7.53
C TRP A 105 18.73 5.77 -8.42
N TRP A 106 17.55 6.32 -8.13
CA TRP A 106 16.94 7.37 -8.96
C TRP A 106 17.38 8.78 -8.62
N TYR A 107 17.55 9.07 -7.33
CA TYR A 107 17.88 10.42 -6.85
C TYR A 107 19.34 10.54 -6.37
N HIS A 108 20.12 9.46 -6.49
CA HIS A 108 21.53 9.41 -6.06
C HIS A 108 21.74 9.80 -4.59
N GLU A 109 20.75 9.53 -3.74
CA GLU A 109 20.84 9.84 -2.31
C GLU A 109 21.95 9.02 -1.64
N SER A 110 22.72 9.70 -0.78
CA SER A 110 23.74 9.04 0.03
C SER A 110 23.07 8.32 1.21
N LEU A 111 23.31 7.01 1.33
CA LEU A 111 22.91 6.25 2.51
C LEU A 111 24.10 6.24 3.50
N ASP A 112 23.88 6.76 4.70
CA ASP A 112 24.90 6.72 5.73
C ASP A 112 25.14 5.25 6.20
N ARG A 113 26.25 5.03 6.96
CA ARG A 113 26.63 3.69 7.42
C ARG A 113 25.55 3.06 8.32
N ARG A 114 24.90 3.87 9.17
CA ARG A 114 23.86 3.39 10.11
C ARG A 114 22.61 2.97 9.37
N VAL A 115 22.19 3.76 8.38
CA VAL A 115 21.05 3.43 7.52
C VAL A 115 21.32 2.15 6.73
N ARG A 116 22.50 2.00 6.10
CA ARG A 116 22.85 0.76 5.39
C ARG A 116 22.82 -0.47 6.30
N LEU A 117 23.33 -0.36 7.53
CA LEU A 117 23.30 -1.44 8.51
C LEU A 117 21.86 -1.80 8.87
N ALA A 118 21.00 -0.81 9.15
CA ALA A 118 19.60 -1.01 9.49
C ALA A 118 18.85 -1.69 8.34
N LEU A 119 19.04 -1.24 7.09
CA LEU A 119 18.43 -1.86 5.90
C LEU A 119 18.91 -3.30 5.72
N GLY A 120 20.19 -3.57 5.96
CA GLY A 120 20.75 -4.92 5.93
C GLY A 120 20.10 -5.85 6.97
N LEU A 121 19.94 -5.38 8.21
CA LEU A 121 19.29 -6.14 9.28
C LEU A 121 17.81 -6.41 8.98
N LEU A 122 17.08 -5.43 8.45
CA LEU A 122 15.70 -5.61 8.00
C LEU A 122 15.60 -6.66 6.89
N THR A 123 16.50 -6.61 5.90
CA THR A 123 16.54 -7.58 4.80
C THR A 123 16.82 -9.00 5.32
N LEU A 124 17.80 -9.15 6.21
CA LEU A 124 18.11 -10.45 6.82
C LEU A 124 16.93 -10.99 7.64
N GLY A 125 16.25 -10.13 8.40
CA GLY A 125 15.05 -10.50 9.13
C GLY A 125 13.91 -10.99 8.22
N GLY A 126 13.66 -10.28 7.12
CA GLY A 126 12.68 -10.68 6.11
C GLY A 126 13.03 -12.01 5.44
N MET A 127 14.31 -12.21 5.09
CA MET A 127 14.79 -13.49 4.52
C MET A 127 14.63 -14.65 5.51
N ALA A 128 15.01 -14.45 6.77
CA ALA A 128 14.86 -15.47 7.81
C ALA A 128 13.38 -15.87 7.98
N LEU A 129 12.46 -14.90 7.96
CA LEU A 129 11.03 -15.16 8.05
C LEU A 129 10.50 -15.99 6.87
N VAL A 130 10.93 -15.68 5.64
CA VAL A 130 10.52 -16.45 4.45
C VAL A 130 11.06 -17.88 4.52
N LEU A 131 12.33 -18.04 4.91
CA LEU A 131 12.96 -19.36 5.01
C LEU A 131 12.31 -20.23 6.10
N ASP A 132 11.99 -19.65 7.26
CA ASP A 132 11.27 -20.35 8.34
C ASP A 132 9.92 -20.88 7.86
N ARG A 133 9.14 -20.06 7.16
CA ARG A 133 7.83 -20.45 6.63
C ARG A 133 7.91 -21.43 5.46
N ALA A 134 8.96 -21.39 4.66
CA ALA A 134 9.19 -22.34 3.59
C ALA A 134 9.47 -23.75 4.12
N GLN A 135 10.23 -23.88 5.21
CA GLN A 135 10.52 -25.17 5.86
C GLN A 135 9.29 -25.79 6.53
N GLY A 136 8.36 -24.97 7.01
CA GLY A 136 7.13 -25.42 7.66
C GLY A 136 6.11 -26.11 6.73
N GLY A 137 6.35 -26.19 5.43
CA GLY A 137 5.48 -26.88 4.45
C GLY A 137 4.06 -26.29 4.32
N SER A 138 3.79 -25.16 4.96
CA SER A 138 2.45 -24.58 5.11
C SER A 138 1.95 -23.78 3.88
N GLY A 139 2.76 -23.60 2.86
CA GLY A 139 2.46 -22.71 1.73
C GLY A 139 2.43 -21.21 2.09
N GLN A 140 2.61 -20.86 3.37
CA GLN A 140 2.56 -19.47 3.87
C GLN A 140 3.65 -18.56 3.26
N TRP A 141 4.73 -19.17 2.77
CA TRP A 141 5.80 -18.43 2.08
C TRP A 141 5.31 -17.73 0.81
N LEU A 142 4.32 -18.30 0.10
CA LEU A 142 3.70 -17.62 -1.05
C LEU A 142 2.96 -16.34 -0.62
N GLY A 143 2.24 -16.41 0.51
CA GLY A 143 1.63 -15.22 1.10
C GLY A 143 2.66 -14.15 1.45
N LEU A 144 3.81 -14.55 2.03
CA LEU A 144 4.90 -13.63 2.32
C LEU A 144 5.53 -13.02 1.07
N LEU A 145 5.68 -13.78 -0.02
CA LEU A 145 6.16 -13.24 -1.30
C LEU A 145 5.18 -12.23 -1.89
N ALA A 146 3.87 -12.47 -1.76
CA ALA A 146 2.88 -11.48 -2.18
C ALA A 146 2.96 -10.20 -1.33
N VAL A 147 3.16 -10.31 -0.01
CA VAL A 147 3.40 -9.14 0.86
C VAL A 147 4.70 -8.44 0.48
N LEU A 148 5.77 -9.18 0.14
CA LEU A 148 7.02 -8.60 -0.35
C LEU A 148 6.82 -7.83 -1.67
N LEU A 149 6.00 -8.34 -2.58
CA LEU A 149 5.60 -7.62 -3.79
C LEU A 149 4.85 -6.33 -3.45
N ALA A 150 3.96 -6.37 -2.47
CA ALA A 150 3.25 -5.18 -1.99
C ALA A 150 4.22 -4.13 -1.46
N THR A 151 5.22 -4.52 -0.64
CA THR A 151 6.22 -3.59 -0.11
C THR A 151 7.09 -2.97 -1.21
N ALA A 152 7.47 -3.76 -2.22
CA ALA A 152 8.22 -3.25 -3.38
C ALA A 152 7.38 -2.24 -4.19
N ALA A 153 6.10 -2.54 -4.39
CA ALA A 153 5.17 -1.65 -5.09
C ALA A 153 4.98 -0.32 -4.32
N TRP A 154 4.81 -0.36 -3.01
CA TRP A 154 4.72 0.86 -2.19
C TRP A 154 6.05 1.61 -2.09
N GLY A 155 7.18 0.92 -2.05
CA GLY A 155 8.49 1.55 -2.17
C GLY A 155 8.65 2.35 -3.48
N MET A 156 8.12 1.80 -4.58
CA MET A 156 8.05 2.49 -5.87
C MET A 156 7.13 3.71 -5.82
N ASP A 157 5.92 3.55 -5.27
CA ASP A 157 4.96 4.64 -5.08
C ASP A 157 5.55 5.79 -4.25
N ASN A 158 6.18 5.48 -3.12
CA ASN A 158 6.84 6.46 -2.26
C ASN A 158 7.96 7.22 -3.00
N THR A 159 8.73 6.51 -3.80
CA THR A 159 9.80 7.11 -4.60
C THR A 159 9.24 8.03 -5.68
N LEU A 160 8.15 7.63 -6.35
CA LEU A 160 7.47 8.45 -7.36
C LEU A 160 6.78 9.67 -6.75
N SER A 161 6.19 9.53 -5.56
CA SER A 161 5.42 10.59 -4.87
C SER A 161 6.30 11.77 -4.48
N ARG A 162 7.60 11.57 -4.27
CA ARG A 162 8.56 12.64 -3.96
C ARG A 162 8.51 13.80 -4.97
N ALA A 163 8.36 13.51 -6.25
CA ALA A 163 8.31 14.55 -7.27
C ALA A 163 6.96 15.29 -7.32
N LEU A 164 5.96 14.83 -6.58
CA LEU A 164 4.67 15.49 -6.38
C LEU A 164 4.54 16.11 -4.98
N ALA A 165 5.62 16.18 -4.20
CA ALA A 165 5.61 16.70 -2.83
C ALA A 165 5.19 18.19 -2.74
N GLU A 166 5.33 18.94 -3.83
CA GLU A 166 4.88 20.35 -3.92
C GLU A 166 3.40 20.49 -4.33
N ARG A 167 2.72 19.37 -4.64
CA ARG A 167 1.29 19.37 -4.98
C ARG A 167 0.43 19.25 -3.72
N ASP A 168 -0.83 19.64 -3.85
CA ASP A 168 -1.79 19.45 -2.76
C ASP A 168 -1.94 17.94 -2.42
N PRO A 169 -1.60 17.52 -1.17
CA PRO A 169 -1.64 16.13 -0.79
C PRO A 169 -3.04 15.51 -0.90
N GLY A 170 -4.09 16.27 -0.54
CA GLY A 170 -5.47 15.82 -0.63
C GLY A 170 -5.86 15.52 -2.08
N GLN A 171 -5.44 16.35 -3.04
CA GLN A 171 -5.69 16.12 -4.45
C GLN A 171 -4.94 14.89 -4.97
N VAL A 172 -3.67 14.72 -4.60
CA VAL A 172 -2.86 13.56 -5.00
C VAL A 172 -3.49 12.27 -4.49
N VAL A 173 -3.85 12.22 -3.19
CA VAL A 173 -4.49 11.06 -2.56
C VAL A 173 -5.84 10.76 -3.19
N MET A 174 -6.68 11.78 -3.38
CA MET A 174 -7.99 11.64 -4.03
C MET A 174 -7.85 11.02 -5.43
N LEU A 175 -6.99 11.58 -6.27
CA LEU A 175 -6.83 11.10 -7.65
C LEU A 175 -6.22 9.71 -7.71
N LYS A 176 -5.17 9.45 -6.92
CA LYS A 176 -4.55 8.13 -6.83
C LYS A 176 -5.53 7.09 -6.31
N GLY A 177 -6.25 7.41 -5.24
CA GLY A 177 -7.24 6.54 -4.64
C GLY A 177 -8.41 6.24 -5.59
N LEU A 178 -8.90 7.26 -6.29
CA LEU A 178 -9.98 7.09 -7.27
C LEU A 178 -9.56 6.21 -8.45
N LEU A 179 -8.37 6.45 -9.03
CA LEU A 179 -7.83 5.62 -10.11
C LEU A 179 -7.64 4.16 -9.65
N GLY A 180 -7.06 3.96 -8.46
CA GLY A 180 -6.86 2.64 -7.89
C GLY A 180 -8.18 1.92 -7.61
N ALA A 181 -9.13 2.60 -6.97
CA ALA A 181 -10.44 2.04 -6.66
C ALA A 181 -11.22 1.66 -7.94
N LEU A 182 -11.27 2.53 -8.92
CA LEU A 182 -11.96 2.26 -10.21
C LEU A 182 -11.32 1.08 -10.94
N ALA A 183 -9.98 1.04 -11.02
CA ALA A 183 -9.28 -0.05 -11.70
C ALA A 183 -9.48 -1.40 -10.98
N THR A 184 -9.30 -1.43 -9.65
CA THR A 184 -9.40 -2.68 -8.88
C THR A 184 -10.85 -3.16 -8.75
N LEU A 185 -11.84 -2.28 -8.49
CA LEU A 185 -13.25 -2.68 -8.47
C LEU A 185 -13.75 -3.07 -9.87
N GLY A 186 -13.27 -2.41 -10.93
CA GLY A 186 -13.54 -2.81 -12.31
C GLY A 186 -13.01 -4.21 -12.61
N LEU A 187 -11.80 -4.53 -12.19
CA LEU A 187 -11.23 -5.88 -12.31
C LEU A 187 -11.97 -6.89 -11.44
N ALA A 188 -12.34 -6.53 -10.21
CA ALA A 188 -13.15 -7.39 -9.33
C ALA A 188 -14.47 -7.79 -10.01
N ALA A 189 -15.17 -6.82 -10.59
CA ALA A 189 -16.40 -7.06 -11.32
C ALA A 189 -16.18 -7.93 -12.57
N ALA A 190 -15.11 -7.68 -13.35
CA ALA A 190 -14.76 -8.45 -14.54
C ALA A 190 -14.37 -9.91 -14.21
N LEU A 191 -13.75 -10.14 -13.05
CA LEU A 191 -13.36 -11.47 -12.56
C LEU A 191 -14.47 -12.19 -11.79
N GLY A 192 -15.63 -11.53 -11.59
CA GLY A 192 -16.75 -12.10 -10.86
C GLY A 192 -16.50 -12.25 -9.35
N GLU A 193 -15.63 -11.43 -8.76
CA GLU A 193 -15.46 -11.40 -7.31
C GLU A 193 -16.76 -10.96 -6.64
N GLY A 194 -17.09 -11.64 -5.53
CA GLY A 194 -18.30 -11.33 -4.76
C GLY A 194 -18.26 -9.96 -4.10
N TRP A 195 -19.38 -9.26 -4.10
CA TRP A 195 -19.53 -8.00 -3.37
C TRP A 195 -19.73 -8.25 -1.88
N PRO A 196 -19.06 -7.50 -1.02
CA PRO A 196 -19.18 -7.66 0.43
C PRO A 196 -20.58 -7.24 0.93
N ARG A 197 -20.99 -7.82 2.06
CA ARG A 197 -22.11 -7.29 2.84
C ARG A 197 -21.77 -5.88 3.34
N PHE A 198 -22.82 -5.13 3.71
CA PHE A 198 -22.65 -3.73 4.13
C PHE A 198 -21.61 -3.53 5.25
N GLY A 199 -21.59 -4.38 6.28
CA GLY A 199 -20.63 -4.28 7.40
C GLY A 199 -19.16 -4.37 6.98
N PRO A 200 -18.72 -5.46 6.31
CA PRO A 200 -17.36 -5.55 5.78
C PRO A 200 -17.01 -4.44 4.80
N ALA A 201 -17.92 -4.04 3.91
CA ALA A 201 -17.68 -2.93 2.99
C ALA A 201 -17.38 -1.63 3.72
N LEU A 202 -18.21 -1.28 4.72
CA LEU A 202 -18.02 -0.08 5.52
C LEU A 202 -16.72 -0.13 6.32
N ALA A 203 -16.40 -1.29 6.93
CA ALA A 203 -15.15 -1.45 7.68
C ALA A 203 -13.91 -1.24 6.80
N LEU A 204 -13.88 -1.80 5.59
CA LEU A 204 -12.75 -1.62 4.67
C LEU A 204 -12.63 -0.18 4.17
N LEU A 205 -13.74 0.50 3.91
CA LEU A 205 -13.73 1.93 3.57
C LEU A 205 -13.15 2.77 4.72
N GLU A 206 -13.56 2.51 5.97
CA GLU A 206 -13.04 3.23 7.14
C GLU A 206 -11.57 2.94 7.40
N ILE A 207 -11.11 1.70 7.21
CA ILE A 207 -9.68 1.36 7.28
C ILE A 207 -8.92 2.14 6.19
N GLY A 208 -9.43 2.18 4.96
CA GLY A 208 -8.84 2.95 3.87
C GLY A 208 -8.73 4.45 4.19
N ARG A 209 -9.73 5.03 4.87
CA ARG A 209 -9.70 6.40 5.38
C ARG A 209 -8.56 6.64 6.38
N ALA A 210 -8.26 5.66 7.20
CA ALA A 210 -7.21 5.78 8.24
C ALA A 210 -5.78 5.64 7.68
N HIS A 211 -5.62 5.21 6.43
CA HIS A 211 -4.32 5.05 5.76
C HIS A 211 -3.78 6.35 5.13
N VAL A 212 -4.54 7.42 5.14
CA VAL A 212 -4.25 8.74 4.59
C VAL A 212 -4.02 9.73 5.71
#